data_6d9a64d6b48c780be56c524283768a78
#
_entry.id   6d9a64d6b48c780be56c524283768a78
#
_cell.length_a   1.000
_cell.length_b   1.000
_cell.length_c   1.000
_cell.angle_alpha   90.00
_cell.angle_beta   90.00
_cell.angle_gamma   90.00
#
_symmetry.space_group_name_H-M   'P 1'
#
loop_
_entity.id
_entity.type
_entity.pdbx_description
1 polymer ?
#
loop_
_entity_poly.entity_id
_entity_poly.type
_entity_poly.pdbx_seq_one_letter_code
_entity_poly.pdbx_strand_id
1 'polypeptide(L)'
;AEAAAFVNAEGGFADAHAVLDGVRDILSERWAEDAALVRKLREWLWEDGLFTSTLQDGKDGTHPDAAKFRDYFDYAEPIRTVPSHRALAVLRGRTQEFLDAKLVLDEEVVPGQPTLAEGRIAVHLGWRHSKRAGDELIRKTIAWSWKVKLSLSLERDLFSRLREEAERIAIKV
;
A
#
# COMPACT_ATOMS: atom_id res chain seq x y z
N ALA A 1 -23.02 20.72 4.26
CA ALA A 1 -23.67 21.97 3.85
C ALA A 1 -22.80 22.77 2.86
N GLU A 2 -21.52 22.92 3.14
CA GLU A 2 -20.62 23.66 2.25
C GLU A 2 -20.44 23.00 0.88
N ALA A 3 -20.41 21.68 0.81
CA ALA A 3 -20.28 20.95 -0.45
C ALA A 3 -21.49 21.15 -1.38
N ALA A 4 -22.68 21.44 -0.84
CA ALA A 4 -23.87 21.68 -1.64
C ALA A 4 -23.75 22.93 -2.54
N ALA A 5 -22.92 23.91 -2.17
CA ALA A 5 -22.66 25.10 -2.97
C ALA A 5 -21.93 24.83 -4.29
N PHE A 6 -21.27 23.66 -4.41
CA PHE A 6 -20.51 23.28 -5.59
C PHE A 6 -21.23 22.27 -6.48
N VAL A 7 -22.50 21.99 -6.21
CA VAL A 7 -23.30 21.07 -7.04
C VAL A 7 -23.50 21.68 -8.44
N ASN A 8 -23.05 20.93 -9.46
CA ASN A 8 -23.14 21.32 -10.86
C ASN A 8 -23.28 20.08 -11.74
N ALA A 9 -24.49 19.82 -12.21
CA ALA A 9 -24.78 18.63 -13.03
C ALA A 9 -24.06 18.66 -14.38
N GLU A 10 -23.86 19.83 -14.99
CA GLU A 10 -23.16 19.97 -16.27
C GLU A 10 -21.66 19.67 -16.12
N GLY A 11 -21.06 19.98 -14.96
CA GLY A 11 -19.68 19.67 -14.64
C GLY A 11 -19.46 18.26 -14.06
N GLY A 12 -20.51 17.44 -13.95
CA GLY A 12 -20.43 16.11 -13.38
C GLY A 12 -20.62 16.04 -11.87
N PHE A 13 -21.00 17.16 -11.22
CA PHE A 13 -21.24 17.24 -9.78
C PHE A 13 -22.74 17.37 -9.51
N ALA A 14 -23.47 16.25 -9.76
CA ALA A 14 -24.93 16.21 -9.68
C ALA A 14 -25.51 16.39 -8.28
N ASP A 15 -24.74 16.08 -7.22
CA ASP A 15 -25.16 16.20 -5.83
C ASP A 15 -23.94 16.48 -4.92
N ALA A 16 -24.22 16.77 -3.63
CA ALA A 16 -23.17 17.06 -2.66
C ALA A 16 -22.22 15.85 -2.44
N HIS A 17 -22.73 14.64 -2.59
CA HIS A 17 -21.91 13.42 -2.44
C HIS A 17 -20.89 13.31 -3.57
N ALA A 18 -21.29 13.60 -4.80
CA ALA A 18 -20.38 13.64 -5.96
C ALA A 18 -19.31 14.73 -5.80
N VAL A 19 -19.63 15.87 -5.21
CA VAL A 19 -18.68 16.95 -4.89
C VAL A 19 -17.63 16.44 -3.89
N LEU A 20 -18.05 15.76 -2.83
CA LEU A 20 -17.15 15.19 -1.82
C LEU A 20 -16.25 14.11 -2.40
N ASP A 21 -16.75 13.26 -3.29
CA ASP A 21 -15.94 12.27 -4.01
C ASP A 21 -14.89 12.95 -4.90
N GLY A 22 -15.26 14.04 -5.57
CA GLY A 22 -14.34 14.86 -6.36
C GLY A 22 -13.22 15.46 -5.51
N VAL A 23 -13.53 15.97 -4.33
CA VAL A 23 -12.54 16.49 -3.37
C VAL A 23 -11.59 15.37 -2.93
N ARG A 24 -12.12 14.19 -2.61
CA ARG A 24 -11.32 13.02 -2.25
C ARG A 24 -10.32 12.67 -3.36
N ASP A 25 -10.78 12.64 -4.59
CA ASP A 25 -9.95 12.27 -5.73
C ASP A 25 -8.82 13.29 -5.96
N ILE A 26 -9.13 14.58 -5.86
CA ILE A 26 -8.14 15.67 -6.00
C ILE A 26 -7.08 15.59 -4.90
N LEU A 27 -7.49 15.45 -3.65
CA LEU A 27 -6.56 15.35 -2.52
C LEU A 27 -5.68 14.11 -2.64
N SER A 28 -6.25 12.98 -3.03
CA SER A 28 -5.50 11.72 -3.17
C SER A 28 -4.45 11.81 -4.27
N GLU A 29 -4.76 12.43 -5.40
CA GLU A 29 -3.80 12.67 -6.47
C GLU A 29 -2.69 13.61 -6.00
N ARG A 30 -3.05 14.70 -5.33
CA ARG A 30 -2.07 15.66 -4.81
C ARG A 30 -1.10 14.99 -3.83
N TRP A 31 -1.59 14.17 -2.93
CA TRP A 31 -0.75 13.46 -1.97
C TRP A 31 0.12 12.40 -2.65
N ALA A 32 -0.40 11.70 -3.64
CA ALA A 32 0.37 10.74 -4.42
C ALA A 32 1.51 11.38 -5.25
N GLU A 33 1.37 12.65 -5.58
CA GLU A 33 2.37 13.44 -6.30
C GLU A 33 3.34 14.19 -5.36
N ASP A 34 3.08 14.19 -4.06
CA ASP A 34 3.95 14.82 -3.07
C ASP A 34 5.22 13.98 -2.89
N ALA A 35 6.28 14.40 -3.55
CA ALA A 35 7.55 13.67 -3.56
C ALA A 35 8.15 13.48 -2.16
N ALA A 36 7.99 14.47 -1.28
CA ALA A 36 8.49 14.38 0.09
C ALA A 36 7.71 13.35 0.91
N LEU A 37 6.39 13.32 0.79
CA LEU A 37 5.54 12.33 1.45
C LEU A 37 5.85 10.91 0.95
N VAL A 38 5.87 10.73 -0.36
CA VAL A 38 6.13 9.41 -0.98
C VAL A 38 7.50 8.89 -0.57
N ARG A 39 8.53 9.74 -0.56
CA ARG A 39 9.89 9.37 -0.12
C ARG A 39 9.90 8.93 1.34
N LYS A 40 9.29 9.69 2.24
CA LYS A 40 9.22 9.36 3.67
C LYS A 40 8.52 8.02 3.91
N LEU A 41 7.40 7.80 3.24
CA LEU A 41 6.66 6.54 3.35
C LEU A 41 7.47 5.37 2.77
N ARG A 42 8.15 5.57 1.65
CA ARG A 42 9.00 4.55 1.02
C ARG A 42 10.14 4.12 1.94
N GLU A 43 10.86 5.09 2.50
CA GLU A 43 11.97 4.80 3.42
C GLU A 43 11.49 4.09 4.68
N TRP A 44 10.37 4.54 5.24
CA TRP A 44 9.77 3.91 6.41
C TRP A 44 9.33 2.47 6.13
N LEU A 45 8.65 2.23 5.02
CA LEU A 45 8.21 0.87 4.64
C LEU A 45 9.39 -0.06 4.37
N TRP A 46 10.49 0.46 3.82
CA TRP A 46 11.70 -0.33 3.64
C TRP A 46 12.31 -0.74 4.99
N GLU A 47 12.31 0.17 5.96
CA GLU A 47 12.88 -0.11 7.30
C GLU A 47 11.99 -1.05 8.12
N ASP A 48 10.68 -0.85 8.11
CA ASP A 48 9.76 -1.51 9.04
C ASP A 48 8.82 -2.52 8.36
N GLY A 49 8.77 -2.55 7.03
CA GLY A 49 7.85 -3.42 6.30
C GLY A 49 8.23 -4.89 6.33
N LEU A 50 7.22 -5.74 6.35
CA LEU A 50 7.37 -7.19 6.21
C LEU A 50 7.01 -7.62 4.79
N PHE A 51 7.92 -8.33 4.17
CA PHE A 51 7.72 -8.99 2.89
C PHE A 51 7.08 -10.34 3.15
N THR A 52 5.84 -10.52 2.72
CA THR A 52 5.06 -11.73 3.00
C THR A 52 4.68 -12.45 1.73
N SER A 53 4.51 -13.75 1.86
CA SER A 53 4.09 -14.62 0.77
C SER A 53 3.10 -15.66 1.26
N THR A 54 2.06 -15.90 0.47
CA THR A 54 1.07 -16.94 0.71
C THR A 54 0.75 -17.66 -0.60
N LEU A 55 0.22 -18.89 -0.48
CA LEU A 55 -0.34 -19.57 -1.65
C LEU A 55 -1.52 -18.75 -2.19
N GLN A 56 -1.55 -18.54 -3.49
CA GLN A 56 -2.63 -17.80 -4.14
C GLN A 56 -3.96 -18.52 -3.97
N ASP A 57 -5.02 -17.76 -3.69
CA ASP A 57 -6.36 -18.31 -3.51
C ASP A 57 -6.80 -19.16 -4.70
N GLY A 58 -7.40 -20.32 -4.40
CA GLY A 58 -7.87 -21.25 -5.42
C GLY A 58 -6.79 -22.13 -6.06
N LYS A 59 -5.53 -21.99 -5.64
CA LYS A 59 -4.45 -22.84 -6.15
C LYS A 59 -4.28 -24.10 -5.30
N ASP A 60 -3.92 -25.19 -5.97
CA ASP A 60 -3.62 -26.48 -5.33
C ASP A 60 -2.14 -26.52 -4.96
N GLY A 61 -1.85 -26.42 -3.65
CA GLY A 61 -0.48 -26.46 -3.13
C GLY A 61 0.21 -27.82 -3.31
N THR A 62 -0.55 -28.89 -3.64
CA THR A 62 0.01 -30.22 -3.91
C THR A 62 0.40 -30.40 -5.38
N HIS A 63 0.02 -29.48 -6.26
CA HIS A 63 0.40 -29.52 -7.67
C HIS A 63 1.93 -29.47 -7.80
N PRO A 64 2.55 -30.30 -8.67
CA PRO A 64 4.01 -30.35 -8.80
C PRO A 64 4.66 -29.00 -9.07
N ASP A 65 4.04 -28.16 -9.88
CA ASP A 65 4.56 -26.81 -10.19
C ASP A 65 4.45 -25.83 -9.02
N ALA A 66 3.48 -26.01 -8.14
CA ALA A 66 3.32 -25.22 -6.93
C ALA A 66 4.24 -25.72 -5.80
N ALA A 67 4.51 -27.02 -5.74
CA ALA A 67 5.27 -27.66 -4.66
C ALA A 67 6.67 -27.09 -4.47
N LYS A 68 7.31 -26.60 -5.54
CA LYS A 68 8.62 -25.94 -5.48
C LYS A 68 8.61 -24.64 -4.69
N PHE A 69 7.43 -24.03 -4.47
CA PHE A 69 7.25 -22.82 -3.69
C PHE A 69 6.69 -23.08 -2.29
N ARG A 70 6.70 -24.34 -1.84
CA ARG A 70 6.08 -24.74 -0.57
C ARG A 70 6.55 -23.93 0.63
N ASP A 71 7.84 -23.61 0.69
CA ASP A 71 8.42 -22.85 1.79
C ASP A 71 7.88 -21.44 1.88
N TYR A 72 7.19 -20.97 0.85
CA TYR A 72 6.67 -19.62 0.73
C TYR A 72 5.13 -19.53 0.77
N PHE A 73 4.46 -20.62 1.15
CA PHE A 73 3.00 -20.62 1.31
C PHE A 73 2.53 -19.88 2.55
N ASP A 74 3.42 -19.70 3.52
CA ASP A 74 3.20 -18.92 4.72
C ASP A 74 4.58 -18.37 5.18
N TYR A 75 4.96 -17.25 4.61
CA TYR A 75 6.31 -16.72 4.75
C TYR A 75 6.26 -15.22 5.03
N ALA A 76 7.07 -14.78 5.97
CA ALA A 76 7.22 -13.36 6.29
C ALA A 76 8.63 -13.08 6.80
N GLU A 77 9.30 -12.10 6.22
CA GLU A 77 10.56 -11.56 6.71
C GLU A 77 10.62 -10.04 6.48
N PRO A 78 11.39 -9.29 7.29
CA PRO A 78 11.60 -7.88 7.02
C PRO A 78 12.15 -7.66 5.61
N ILE A 79 11.53 -6.78 4.85
CA ILE A 79 11.90 -6.58 3.43
C ILE A 79 13.37 -6.20 3.26
N ARG A 80 13.90 -5.41 4.20
CA ARG A 80 15.28 -4.94 4.15
C ARG A 80 16.31 -6.07 4.25
N THR A 81 15.98 -7.16 4.95
CA THR A 81 16.91 -8.24 5.27
C THR A 81 16.58 -9.58 4.60
N VAL A 82 15.58 -9.61 3.73
CA VAL A 82 15.23 -10.85 3.01
C VAL A 82 16.43 -11.35 2.21
N PRO A 83 16.85 -12.61 2.39
CA PRO A 83 17.90 -13.18 1.55
C PRO A 83 17.55 -13.14 0.07
N SER A 84 18.53 -12.84 -0.78
CA SER A 84 18.32 -12.65 -2.21
C SER A 84 17.66 -13.85 -2.89
N HIS A 85 18.08 -15.06 -2.57
CA HIS A 85 17.51 -16.28 -3.16
C HIS A 85 16.04 -16.48 -2.79
N ARG A 86 15.64 -16.09 -1.57
CA ARG A 86 14.23 -16.16 -1.13
C ARG A 86 13.38 -15.07 -1.80
N ALA A 87 13.90 -13.86 -1.88
CA ALA A 87 13.23 -12.78 -2.58
C ALA A 87 12.93 -13.15 -4.03
N LEU A 88 13.93 -13.66 -4.73
CA LEU A 88 13.77 -14.07 -6.14
C LEU A 88 12.81 -15.26 -6.28
N ALA A 89 12.83 -16.21 -5.35
CA ALA A 89 11.90 -17.35 -5.36
C ALA A 89 10.45 -16.90 -5.19
N VAL A 90 10.18 -16.00 -4.24
CA VAL A 90 8.83 -15.47 -4.01
C VAL A 90 8.36 -14.67 -5.23
N LEU A 91 9.19 -13.79 -5.77
CA LEU A 91 8.84 -13.00 -6.94
C LEU A 91 8.59 -13.87 -8.18
N ARG A 92 9.34 -14.96 -8.33
CA ARG A 92 9.11 -15.96 -9.38
C ARG A 92 7.76 -16.67 -9.17
N GLY A 93 7.46 -17.10 -7.96
CA GLY A 93 6.18 -17.72 -7.63
C GLY A 93 4.99 -16.80 -7.88
N ARG A 94 5.15 -15.51 -7.63
CA ARG A 94 4.16 -14.50 -7.96
C ARG A 94 3.96 -14.36 -9.47
N THR A 95 5.04 -14.31 -10.23
CA THR A 95 4.98 -14.20 -11.69
C THR A 95 4.34 -15.44 -12.32
N GLN A 96 4.57 -16.62 -11.75
CA GLN A 96 3.98 -17.87 -12.18
C GLN A 96 2.56 -18.10 -11.63
N GLU A 97 2.02 -17.12 -10.91
CA GLU A 97 0.66 -17.13 -10.37
C GLU A 97 0.38 -18.26 -9.36
N PHE A 98 1.39 -18.69 -8.61
CA PHE A 98 1.23 -19.61 -7.48
C PHE A 98 1.25 -18.92 -6.12
N LEU A 99 1.96 -17.80 -6.02
CA LEU A 99 2.10 -17.04 -4.79
C LEU A 99 1.51 -15.65 -4.91
N ASP A 100 0.91 -15.19 -3.81
CA ASP A 100 0.65 -13.77 -3.58
C ASP A 100 1.75 -13.22 -2.69
N ALA A 101 2.30 -12.09 -3.06
CA ALA A 101 3.29 -11.38 -2.26
C ALA A 101 2.72 -10.02 -1.85
N LYS A 102 2.91 -9.66 -0.58
CA LYS A 102 2.43 -8.40 -0.01
C LYS A 102 3.47 -7.79 0.89
N LEU A 103 3.45 -6.47 0.95
CA LEU A 103 4.18 -5.69 1.94
C LEU A 103 3.20 -5.28 3.03
N VAL A 104 3.43 -5.75 4.24
CA VAL A 104 2.57 -5.47 5.39
C VAL A 104 3.38 -4.86 6.52
N LEU A 105 2.68 -4.26 7.47
CA LEU A 105 3.26 -3.72 8.68
C LEU A 105 2.86 -4.62 9.86
N ASP A 106 3.76 -4.79 10.80
CA ASP A 106 3.47 -5.52 12.03
C ASP A 106 2.69 -4.60 12.98
N GLU A 107 1.41 -4.49 12.72
CA GLU A 107 0.49 -3.69 13.54
C GLU A 107 -0.85 -4.39 13.71
N GLU A 108 -1.46 -4.21 14.86
CA GLU A 108 -2.83 -4.62 15.09
C GLU A 108 -3.77 -3.53 14.56
N VAL A 109 -4.55 -3.87 13.55
CA VAL A 109 -5.54 -2.94 12.98
C VAL A 109 -6.79 -2.95 13.84
N VAL A 110 -7.05 -1.84 14.51
CA VAL A 110 -8.24 -1.68 15.36
C VAL A 110 -9.29 -0.85 14.60
N PRO A 111 -10.50 -1.40 14.38
CA PRO A 111 -11.55 -0.65 13.70
C PRO A 111 -11.83 0.70 14.37
N GLY A 112 -11.90 1.75 13.56
CA GLY A 112 -12.16 3.11 14.05
C GLY A 112 -10.92 3.87 14.52
N GLN A 113 -9.76 3.22 14.56
CA GLN A 113 -8.50 3.88 14.88
C GLN A 113 -7.62 4.01 13.62
N PRO A 114 -6.82 5.09 13.52
CA PRO A 114 -5.91 5.24 12.38
C PRO A 114 -4.81 4.18 12.44
N THR A 115 -4.42 3.67 11.28
CA THR A 115 -3.25 2.82 11.13
C THR A 115 -1.96 3.65 11.22
N LEU A 116 -0.82 2.98 11.36
CA LEU A 116 0.48 3.65 11.39
C LEU A 116 0.72 4.49 10.14
N ALA A 117 0.37 3.96 8.96
CA ALA A 117 0.52 4.69 7.70
C ALA A 117 -0.35 5.94 7.65
N GLU A 118 -1.61 5.82 8.06
CA GLU A 118 -2.53 6.97 8.13
C GLU A 118 -2.00 8.05 9.09
N GLY A 119 -1.47 7.64 10.23
CA GLY A 119 -0.85 8.55 11.19
C GLY A 119 0.34 9.30 10.61
N ARG A 120 1.20 8.62 9.86
CA ARG A 120 2.36 9.24 9.20
C ARG A 120 1.94 10.23 8.12
N ILE A 121 0.92 9.92 7.35
CA ILE A 121 0.37 10.84 6.36
C ILE A 121 -0.18 12.08 7.06
N ALA A 122 -0.96 11.91 8.11
CA ALA A 122 -1.53 13.02 8.89
C ALA A 122 -0.45 13.94 9.45
N VAL A 123 0.62 13.39 10.02
CA VAL A 123 1.75 14.17 10.55
C VAL A 123 2.43 14.96 9.43
N HIS A 124 2.66 14.35 8.28
CA HIS A 124 3.28 15.04 7.13
C HIS A 124 2.41 16.21 6.65
N LEU A 125 1.09 16.02 6.61
CA LEU A 125 0.14 17.06 6.21
C LEU A 125 -0.05 18.14 7.28
N GLY A 126 0.47 17.94 8.49
CA GLY A 126 0.22 18.82 9.62
C GLY A 126 -1.24 18.84 10.07
N TRP A 127 -1.98 17.77 9.80
CA TRP A 127 -3.39 17.64 10.14
C TRP A 127 -3.60 16.83 11.41
N ARG A 128 -4.52 17.29 12.24
CA ARG A 128 -4.98 16.58 13.43
C ARG A 128 -6.50 16.63 13.48
N HIS A 129 -7.12 15.50 13.76
CA HIS A 129 -8.56 15.45 14.00
C HIS A 129 -8.92 16.25 15.24
N SER A 130 -9.76 17.27 15.10
CA SER A 130 -10.18 18.15 16.20
C SER A 130 -11.68 18.42 16.23
N LYS A 131 -12.47 17.51 15.71
CA LYS A 131 -13.94 17.54 15.65
C LYS A 131 -14.49 18.73 14.87
N ARG A 132 -13.71 19.28 13.94
CA ARG A 132 -14.16 20.31 13.02
C ARG A 132 -15.04 19.71 11.92
N ALA A 133 -15.90 20.54 11.34
CA ALA A 133 -16.59 20.14 10.10
C ALA A 133 -15.54 19.79 9.04
N GLY A 134 -15.68 18.66 8.42
CA GLY A 134 -14.72 18.18 7.40
C GLY A 134 -13.56 17.36 7.93
N ASP A 135 -13.26 17.33 9.22
CA ASP A 135 -12.20 16.47 9.75
C ASP A 135 -12.48 14.98 9.47
N GLU A 136 -13.72 14.57 9.55
CA GLU A 136 -14.12 13.20 9.20
C GLU A 136 -13.88 12.89 7.71
N LEU A 137 -14.13 13.84 6.85
CA LEU A 137 -13.83 13.72 5.42
C LEU A 137 -12.32 13.56 5.20
N ILE A 138 -11.50 14.37 5.86
CA ILE A 138 -10.03 14.28 5.77
C ILE A 138 -9.56 12.91 6.26
N ARG A 139 -10.06 12.44 7.39
CA ARG A 139 -9.71 11.14 7.94
C ARG A 139 -10.02 10.00 6.95
N LYS A 140 -11.23 10.00 6.40
CA LYS A 140 -11.64 9.01 5.41
C LYS A 140 -10.82 9.10 4.13
N THR A 141 -10.47 10.32 3.72
CA THR A 141 -9.66 10.54 2.51
C THR A 141 -8.24 10.03 2.70
N ILE A 142 -7.63 10.23 3.86
CA ILE A 142 -6.31 9.67 4.19
C ILE A 142 -6.35 8.15 4.12
N ALA A 143 -7.33 7.51 4.77
CA ALA A 143 -7.48 6.06 4.76
C ALA A 143 -7.67 5.52 3.34
N TRP A 144 -8.52 6.15 2.56
CA TRP A 144 -8.79 5.76 1.17
C TRP A 144 -7.55 5.95 0.28
N SER A 145 -6.88 7.09 0.40
CA SER A 145 -5.66 7.39 -0.36
C SER A 145 -4.55 6.37 -0.09
N TRP A 146 -4.36 6.00 1.17
CA TRP A 146 -3.41 4.97 1.55
C TRP A 146 -3.77 3.63 0.91
N LYS A 147 -5.00 3.17 1.11
CA LYS A 147 -5.46 1.86 0.66
C LYS A 147 -5.47 1.71 -0.87
N VAL A 148 -5.91 2.74 -1.59
CA VAL A 148 -6.22 2.65 -3.02
C VAL A 148 -5.08 3.12 -3.91
N LYS A 149 -4.24 4.04 -3.43
CA LYS A 149 -3.16 4.62 -4.24
C LYS A 149 -1.78 4.40 -3.65
N LEU A 150 -1.52 4.96 -2.48
CA LEU A 150 -0.17 5.02 -1.92
C LEU A 150 0.40 3.64 -1.60
N SER A 151 -0.35 2.79 -0.92
CA SER A 151 0.14 1.45 -0.54
C SER A 151 0.50 0.60 -1.76
N LEU A 152 -0.33 0.64 -2.79
CA LEU A 152 -0.11 -0.16 -4.01
C LEU A 152 1.10 0.34 -4.81
N SER A 153 1.22 1.65 -4.96
CA SER A 153 2.34 2.28 -5.66
C SER A 153 3.67 2.02 -4.94
N LEU A 154 3.68 2.18 -3.62
CA LEU A 154 4.88 1.96 -2.80
C LEU A 154 5.28 0.49 -2.76
N GLU A 155 4.32 -0.41 -2.66
CA GLU A 155 4.58 -1.86 -2.72
C GLU A 155 5.27 -2.23 -4.03
N ARG A 156 4.75 -1.75 -5.15
CA ARG A 156 5.34 -1.98 -6.47
C ARG A 156 6.77 -1.45 -6.55
N ASP A 157 7.00 -0.24 -6.08
CA ASP A 157 8.33 0.38 -6.07
C ASP A 157 9.33 -0.39 -5.21
N LEU A 158 8.90 -0.82 -4.02
CA LEU A 158 9.75 -1.55 -3.10
C LEU A 158 10.02 -2.98 -3.56
N PHE A 159 9.08 -3.62 -4.23
CA PHE A 159 9.31 -4.93 -4.84
C PHE A 159 10.29 -4.84 -6.01
N SER A 160 10.25 -3.77 -6.80
CA SER A 160 11.26 -3.50 -7.83
C SER A 160 12.64 -3.32 -7.22
N ARG A 161 12.74 -2.53 -6.16
CA ARG A 161 14.00 -2.35 -5.42
C ARG A 161 14.53 -3.67 -4.87
N LEU A 162 13.67 -4.45 -4.25
CA LEU A 162 14.04 -5.76 -3.70
C LEU A 162 14.57 -6.69 -4.79
N ARG A 163 13.89 -6.73 -5.94
CA ARG A 163 14.32 -7.54 -7.10
C ARG A 163 15.68 -7.09 -7.61
N GLU A 164 15.87 -5.81 -7.81
CA GLU A 164 17.14 -5.26 -8.32
C GLU A 164 18.30 -5.56 -7.37
N GLU A 165 18.10 -5.40 -6.07
CA GLU A 165 19.12 -5.73 -5.08
C GLU A 165 19.43 -7.23 -5.03
N ALA A 166 18.40 -8.08 -5.10
CA ALA A 166 18.55 -9.53 -5.10
C ALA A 166 19.27 -10.03 -6.35
N GLU A 167 18.94 -9.50 -7.52
CA GLU A 167 19.60 -9.84 -8.78
C GLU A 167 21.07 -9.39 -8.78
N ARG A 168 21.35 -8.21 -8.24
CA ARG A 168 22.72 -7.70 -8.13
C ARG A 168 23.58 -8.60 -7.26
N ILE A 169 23.05 -9.07 -6.13
CA ILE A 169 23.76 -10.00 -5.25
C ILE A 169 23.97 -11.35 -5.94
N ALA A 170 22.96 -11.85 -6.64
CA ALA A 170 23.03 -13.11 -7.37
C ALA A 170 24.12 -13.11 -8.47
N ILE A 171 24.30 -11.98 -9.17
CA ILE A 171 25.33 -11.83 -10.21
C ILE A 171 26.75 -11.85 -9.60
N LYS A 172 26.93 -11.35 -8.40
CA LYS A 172 28.24 -11.31 -7.72
C LYS A 172 28.70 -12.66 -7.16
N VAL A 173 27.80 -13.60 -7.07
CA VAL A 173 28.10 -14.97 -6.62
C VAL A 173 28.49 -15.83 -7.80
#